data_e9199db33159c16e0b2b1bc1fcf2d8f9
#
_entry.id   e9199db33159c16e0b2b1bc1fcf2d8f9
#
_cell.length_a   1.000
_cell.length_b   1.000
_cell.length_c   1.000
_cell.angle_alpha   90.00
_cell.angle_beta   90.00
_cell.angle_gamma   90.00
#
_symmetry.space_group_name_H-M   'P 1'
#
loop_
_entity.id
_entity.type
_entity.pdbx_description
1 polymer ?
#
loop_
_entity_poly.entity_id
_entity_poly.type
_entity_poly.pdbx_seq_one_letter_code
_entity_poly.pdbx_strand_id
1 'polypeptide(L)'
;KLVKQAPSNASYNQWYGVCCFETGDLAGAEKHLKVAVKRRVQDAYRYLGEVYYQTYRFNEAEEMFDEYITLLTKKKQDVEPYQIRMDLANKASRMLDKVENVQIIDSLVVDKDDFLSAYTLSEESGTLTTYQDFFQTNDPGNSSVYMNQKGDKIYYAHSTDGNHNCLFTQSKLMDQWGDEKQLPMNINSDADDGYPFVLSDGVTIYYASKGNGSLGGYDLFVTRYNINSDTYLTPEQLGMPYNSPFNDYMMVIDEAKQLGWFVSDRYQPEGKV
;
A
#
# COMPACT_ATOMS: atom_id res chain seq x y z
N LYS A 1 6.86 14.09 -30.79
CA LYS A 1 6.98 14.89 -32.05
C LYS A 1 6.20 16.20 -31.96
N LEU A 2 4.86 16.19 -31.63
CA LEU A 2 4.01 17.38 -31.61
C LEU A 2 4.47 18.47 -30.65
N VAL A 3 4.89 18.13 -29.44
CA VAL A 3 5.42 19.10 -28.47
C VAL A 3 6.69 19.78 -28.97
N LYS A 4 7.56 19.08 -29.72
CA LYS A 4 8.76 19.69 -30.34
C LYS A 4 8.39 20.71 -31.41
N GLN A 5 7.28 20.51 -32.14
CA GLN A 5 6.81 21.43 -33.18
C GLN A 5 6.08 22.66 -32.61
N ALA A 6 5.35 22.47 -31.50
CA ALA A 6 4.60 23.52 -30.83
C ALA A 6 4.78 23.45 -29.31
N PRO A 7 5.94 23.87 -28.76
CA PRO A 7 6.29 23.70 -27.35
C PRO A 7 5.35 24.39 -26.36
N SER A 8 4.64 25.43 -26.79
CA SER A 8 3.69 26.18 -25.96
C SER A 8 2.23 25.74 -26.12
N ASN A 9 1.95 24.73 -26.96
CA ASN A 9 0.59 24.22 -27.16
C ASN A 9 0.13 23.45 -25.91
N ALA A 10 -0.91 23.93 -25.28
CA ALA A 10 -1.41 23.39 -24.00
C ALA A 10 -1.89 21.94 -24.10
N SER A 11 -2.66 21.60 -25.15
CA SER A 11 -3.15 20.25 -25.35
C SER A 11 -2.03 19.24 -25.62
N TYR A 12 -1.04 19.61 -26.42
CA TYR A 12 0.09 18.72 -26.69
C TYR A 12 0.96 18.50 -25.44
N ASN A 13 1.13 19.53 -24.62
CA ASN A 13 1.83 19.39 -23.34
C ASN A 13 1.02 18.54 -22.37
N GLN A 14 -0.30 18.72 -22.29
CA GLN A 14 -1.15 17.84 -21.45
C GLN A 14 -1.01 16.38 -21.86
N TRP A 15 -1.25 16.06 -23.14
CA TRP A 15 -1.18 14.67 -23.60
C TRP A 15 0.20 14.04 -23.39
N TYR A 16 1.25 14.79 -23.66
CA TYR A 16 2.60 14.28 -23.45
C TYR A 16 2.93 14.14 -21.95
N GLY A 17 2.48 15.08 -21.13
CA GLY A 17 2.64 14.99 -19.68
C GLY A 17 1.90 13.78 -19.07
N VAL A 18 0.69 13.49 -19.57
CA VAL A 18 -0.06 12.27 -19.18
C VAL A 18 0.70 11.02 -19.62
N CYS A 19 1.21 10.96 -20.86
CA CYS A 19 2.02 9.81 -21.29
C CYS A 19 3.27 9.61 -20.42
N CYS A 20 3.95 10.69 -20.03
CA CYS A 20 5.09 10.61 -19.13
C CYS A 20 4.67 10.06 -17.75
N PHE A 21 3.54 10.52 -17.21
CA PHE A 21 2.98 10.03 -15.95
C PHE A 21 2.70 8.52 -16.00
N GLU A 22 1.96 8.07 -17.00
CA GLU A 22 1.60 6.65 -17.19
C GLU A 22 2.82 5.74 -17.46
N THR A 23 3.95 6.30 -17.87
CA THR A 23 5.20 5.55 -18.07
C THR A 23 6.20 5.74 -16.93
N GLY A 24 5.81 6.38 -15.83
CA GLY A 24 6.65 6.59 -14.64
C GLY A 24 7.69 7.71 -14.78
N ASP A 25 7.74 8.46 -15.90
CA ASP A 25 8.58 9.65 -16.04
C ASP A 25 7.93 10.86 -15.33
N LEU A 26 7.97 10.85 -14.00
CA LEU A 26 7.33 11.90 -13.18
C LEU A 26 7.95 13.29 -13.44
N ALA A 27 9.25 13.37 -13.72
CA ALA A 27 9.92 14.64 -14.03
C ALA A 27 9.48 15.21 -15.38
N GLY A 28 9.36 14.36 -16.41
CA GLY A 28 8.79 14.73 -17.70
C GLY A 28 7.32 15.12 -17.58
N ALA A 29 6.54 14.37 -16.82
CA ALA A 29 5.14 14.66 -16.53
C ALA A 29 4.98 16.04 -15.90
N GLU A 30 5.69 16.34 -14.81
CA GLU A 30 5.66 17.63 -14.13
C GLU A 30 5.96 18.79 -15.09
N LYS A 31 7.06 18.66 -15.84
CA LYS A 31 7.49 19.69 -16.80
C LYS A 31 6.38 20.07 -17.78
N HIS A 32 5.73 19.07 -18.37
CA HIS A 32 4.74 19.31 -19.42
C HIS A 32 3.37 19.66 -18.84
N LEU A 33 2.94 19.05 -17.75
CA LEU A 33 1.68 19.38 -17.09
C LEU A 33 1.66 20.80 -16.54
N LYS A 34 2.78 21.33 -16.03
CA LYS A 34 2.90 22.75 -15.64
C LYS A 34 2.61 23.72 -16.79
N VAL A 35 2.99 23.38 -18.01
CA VAL A 35 2.67 24.22 -19.20
C VAL A 35 1.17 24.20 -19.47
N ALA A 36 0.52 23.03 -19.35
CA ALA A 36 -0.91 22.88 -19.54
C ALA A 36 -1.73 23.58 -18.44
N VAL A 37 -1.32 23.46 -17.16
CA VAL A 37 -1.93 24.16 -16.03
C VAL A 37 -1.88 25.68 -16.19
N LYS A 38 -0.75 26.25 -16.61
CA LYS A 38 -0.65 27.68 -16.91
C LYS A 38 -1.66 28.16 -17.96
N ARG A 39 -2.13 27.28 -18.81
CA ARG A 39 -3.17 27.54 -19.83
C ARG A 39 -4.57 27.08 -19.40
N ARG A 40 -4.73 26.71 -18.11
CA ARG A 40 -5.99 26.27 -17.49
C ARG A 40 -6.62 25.06 -18.16
N VAL A 41 -5.81 24.12 -18.63
CA VAL A 41 -6.30 22.83 -19.11
C VAL A 41 -6.76 22.02 -17.92
N GLN A 42 -8.03 21.70 -17.83
CA GLN A 42 -8.70 21.13 -16.66
C GLN A 42 -7.98 19.85 -16.16
N ASP A 43 -7.87 18.82 -16.98
CA ASP A 43 -7.32 17.53 -16.54
C ASP A 43 -5.84 17.59 -16.16
N ALA A 44 -5.11 18.65 -16.60
CA ALA A 44 -3.72 18.82 -16.23
C ALA A 44 -3.53 19.06 -14.73
N TYR A 45 -4.51 19.67 -14.04
CA TYR A 45 -4.47 19.87 -12.60
C TYR A 45 -4.49 18.53 -11.86
N ARG A 46 -5.41 17.63 -12.24
CA ARG A 46 -5.50 16.30 -11.65
C ARG A 46 -4.17 15.54 -11.77
N TYR A 47 -3.64 15.42 -12.99
CA TYR A 47 -2.41 14.69 -13.21
C TYR A 47 -1.19 15.35 -12.55
N LEU A 48 -1.13 16.67 -12.50
CA LEU A 48 -0.06 17.36 -11.78
C LEU A 48 -0.18 17.15 -10.26
N GLY A 49 -1.40 17.09 -9.74
CA GLY A 49 -1.67 16.71 -8.35
C GLY A 49 -1.15 15.30 -8.04
N GLU A 50 -1.40 14.32 -8.92
CA GLU A 50 -0.88 12.96 -8.75
C GLU A 50 0.66 12.91 -8.83
N VAL A 51 1.28 13.67 -9.73
CA VAL A 51 2.75 13.79 -9.80
C VAL A 51 3.31 14.33 -8.49
N TYR A 52 2.70 15.39 -7.94
CA TYR A 52 3.14 15.96 -6.67
C TYR A 52 2.92 14.98 -5.51
N TYR A 53 1.80 14.25 -5.51
CA TYR A 53 1.51 13.23 -4.51
C TYR A 53 2.58 12.13 -4.51
N GLN A 54 2.89 11.54 -5.66
CA GLN A 54 3.91 10.50 -5.79
C GLN A 54 5.35 10.99 -5.53
N THR A 55 5.59 12.30 -5.59
CA THR A 55 6.89 12.91 -5.26
C THR A 55 6.93 13.51 -3.85
N TYR A 56 6.01 13.13 -2.96
CA TYR A 56 5.91 13.57 -1.56
C TYR A 56 5.71 15.08 -1.37
N ARG A 57 5.22 15.75 -2.38
CA ARG A 57 4.90 17.18 -2.36
C ARG A 57 3.40 17.35 -2.09
N PHE A 58 2.96 16.88 -0.93
CA PHE A 58 1.55 16.72 -0.60
C PHE A 58 0.77 18.03 -0.53
N ASN A 59 1.38 19.11 -0.06
CA ASN A 59 0.72 20.42 -0.02
C ASN A 59 0.44 20.95 -1.43
N GLU A 60 1.40 20.77 -2.35
CA GLU A 60 1.22 21.16 -3.75
C GLU A 60 0.23 20.24 -4.46
N ALA A 61 0.15 18.96 -4.07
CA ALA A 61 -0.87 18.05 -4.56
C ALA A 61 -2.27 18.47 -4.12
N GLU A 62 -2.44 18.84 -2.84
CA GLU A 62 -3.69 19.37 -2.29
C GLU A 62 -4.16 20.61 -3.08
N GLU A 63 -3.26 21.58 -3.32
CA GLU A 63 -3.58 22.77 -4.13
C GLU A 63 -4.08 22.41 -5.54
N MET A 64 -3.44 21.44 -6.20
CA MET A 64 -3.84 21.03 -7.54
C MET A 64 -5.20 20.31 -7.55
N PHE A 65 -5.47 19.48 -6.56
CA PHE A 65 -6.77 18.82 -6.42
C PHE A 65 -7.88 19.82 -6.09
N ASP A 66 -7.64 20.81 -5.23
CA ASP A 66 -8.60 21.87 -4.91
C ASP A 66 -8.98 22.70 -6.15
N GLU A 67 -7.99 23.12 -6.93
CA GLU A 67 -8.23 23.81 -8.21
C GLU A 67 -9.03 22.94 -9.19
N TYR A 68 -8.70 21.64 -9.26
CA TYR A 68 -9.44 20.71 -10.11
C TYR A 68 -10.90 20.56 -9.67
N ILE A 69 -11.16 20.36 -8.37
CA ILE A 69 -12.48 20.29 -7.75
C ILE A 69 -13.28 21.56 -8.05
N THR A 70 -12.64 22.74 -7.91
CA THR A 70 -13.26 24.02 -8.27
C THR A 70 -13.71 24.07 -9.72
N LEU A 71 -12.92 23.55 -10.66
CA LEU A 71 -13.26 23.50 -12.08
C LEU A 71 -14.42 22.52 -12.38
N LEU A 72 -14.41 21.33 -11.73
CA LEU A 72 -15.48 20.34 -11.84
C LEU A 72 -16.81 20.86 -11.30
N THR A 73 -16.78 21.52 -10.11
CA THR A 73 -17.97 22.11 -9.48
C THR A 73 -18.65 23.14 -10.37
N LYS A 74 -17.87 24.02 -11.03
CA LYS A 74 -18.41 24.99 -12.01
C LYS A 74 -19.12 24.31 -13.18
N LYS A 75 -18.73 23.09 -13.52
CA LYS A 75 -19.36 22.29 -14.60
C LYS A 75 -20.40 21.30 -14.09
N LYS A 76 -20.69 21.29 -12.80
CA LYS A 76 -21.60 20.33 -12.14
C LYS A 76 -21.21 18.86 -12.40
N GLN A 77 -19.92 18.59 -12.44
CA GLN A 77 -19.35 17.26 -12.54
C GLN A 77 -19.09 16.68 -11.14
N ASP A 78 -18.98 15.36 -11.05
CA ASP A 78 -18.69 14.68 -9.80
C ASP A 78 -17.30 15.06 -9.25
N VAL A 79 -17.24 15.39 -7.98
CA VAL A 79 -16.04 15.83 -7.27
C VAL A 79 -15.58 14.83 -6.20
N GLU A 80 -16.42 13.87 -5.79
CA GLU A 80 -16.19 12.99 -4.67
C GLU A 80 -14.84 12.23 -4.75
N PRO A 81 -14.47 11.61 -5.90
CA PRO A 81 -13.18 10.90 -5.98
C PRO A 81 -11.98 11.82 -5.75
N TYR A 82 -12.07 13.08 -6.13
CA TYR A 82 -10.97 14.05 -6.00
C TYR A 82 -10.94 14.70 -4.63
N GLN A 83 -12.09 14.82 -3.97
CA GLN A 83 -12.15 15.19 -2.56
C GLN A 83 -11.40 14.15 -1.71
N ILE A 84 -11.64 12.86 -1.96
CA ILE A 84 -10.90 11.76 -1.30
C ILE A 84 -9.40 11.89 -1.54
N ARG A 85 -8.97 12.18 -2.79
CA ARG A 85 -7.54 12.35 -3.11
C ARG A 85 -6.93 13.56 -2.39
N MET A 86 -7.66 14.67 -2.32
CA MET A 86 -7.23 15.86 -1.58
C MET A 86 -7.10 15.57 -0.08
N ASP A 87 -8.06 14.86 0.52
CA ASP A 87 -8.03 14.49 1.93
C ASP A 87 -6.86 13.54 2.23
N LEU A 88 -6.55 12.61 1.31
CA LEU A 88 -5.37 11.75 1.40
C LEU A 88 -4.07 12.55 1.31
N ALA A 89 -3.98 13.55 0.43
CA ALA A 89 -2.80 14.43 0.35
C ALA A 89 -2.58 15.19 1.67
N ASN A 90 -3.65 15.71 2.25
CA ASN A 90 -3.61 16.38 3.56
C ASN A 90 -3.20 15.42 4.69
N LYS A 91 -3.74 14.19 4.68
CA LYS A 91 -3.34 13.13 5.63
C LYS A 91 -1.85 12.81 5.48
N ALA A 92 -1.39 12.58 4.24
CA ALA A 92 0.00 12.24 3.94
C ALA A 92 0.97 13.36 4.33
N SER A 93 0.59 14.63 4.14
CA SER A 93 1.38 15.78 4.60
C SER A 93 1.61 15.74 6.11
N ARG A 94 0.54 15.49 6.89
CA ARG A 94 0.64 15.36 8.36
C ARG A 94 1.46 14.16 8.81
N MET A 95 1.46 13.07 8.04
CA MET A 95 2.31 11.91 8.31
C MET A 95 3.78 12.21 8.00
N LEU A 96 4.05 12.95 6.94
CA LEU A 96 5.40 13.38 6.58
C LEU A 96 6.01 14.30 7.64
N ASP A 97 5.21 15.19 8.23
CA ASP A 97 5.65 16.07 9.34
C ASP A 97 6.04 15.28 10.61
N LYS A 98 5.59 14.02 10.72
CA LYS A 98 5.83 13.13 11.86
C LYS A 98 6.65 11.91 11.47
N VAL A 99 7.41 11.98 10.37
CA VAL A 99 8.21 10.85 9.89
C VAL A 99 9.13 10.31 10.98
N GLU A 100 9.12 8.98 11.14
CA GLU A 100 9.98 8.32 12.11
C GLU A 100 11.43 8.27 11.62
N ASN A 101 12.37 8.52 12.53
CA ASN A 101 13.79 8.39 12.20
C ASN A 101 14.20 6.93 12.34
N VAL A 102 14.20 6.20 11.23
CA VAL A 102 14.60 4.80 11.18
C VAL A 102 16.00 4.66 10.58
N GLN A 103 16.75 3.70 11.09
CA GLN A 103 18.05 3.35 10.52
C GLN A 103 17.87 2.24 9.47
N ILE A 104 18.00 2.58 8.21
CA ILE A 104 18.08 1.58 7.13
C ILE A 104 19.49 0.97 7.13
N ILE A 105 19.55 -0.33 7.38
CA ILE A 105 20.83 -1.08 7.45
C ILE A 105 21.20 -1.58 6.06
N ASP A 106 20.21 -2.08 5.30
CA ASP A 106 20.39 -2.63 3.97
C ASP A 106 19.10 -2.54 3.16
N SER A 107 19.20 -2.64 1.85
CA SER A 107 18.07 -2.71 0.94
C SER A 107 18.37 -3.63 -0.23
N LEU A 108 17.40 -4.46 -0.59
CA LEU A 108 17.49 -5.41 -1.70
C LEU A 108 16.36 -5.11 -2.68
N VAL A 109 16.65 -5.22 -3.97
CA VAL A 109 15.62 -5.18 -5.01
C VAL A 109 15.42 -6.59 -5.54
N VAL A 110 14.22 -7.11 -5.37
CA VAL A 110 13.87 -8.49 -5.73
C VAL A 110 12.62 -8.52 -6.60
N ASP A 111 12.32 -9.68 -7.19
CA ASP A 111 11.06 -9.89 -7.87
C ASP A 111 9.90 -9.90 -6.87
N LYS A 112 8.81 -9.26 -7.23
CA LYS A 112 7.62 -9.17 -6.38
C LYS A 112 7.05 -10.56 -6.02
N ASP A 113 7.16 -11.51 -6.93
CA ASP A 113 6.65 -12.87 -6.71
C ASP A 113 7.58 -13.73 -5.85
N ASP A 114 8.82 -13.26 -5.59
CA ASP A 114 9.87 -14.03 -4.89
C ASP A 114 10.38 -13.34 -3.62
N PHE A 115 9.84 -12.20 -3.23
CA PHE A 115 10.39 -11.42 -2.10
C PHE A 115 10.36 -12.18 -0.76
N LEU A 116 9.45 -13.14 -0.58
CA LEU A 116 9.40 -13.96 0.63
C LEU A 116 10.66 -14.80 0.82
N SER A 117 11.35 -15.16 -0.25
CA SER A 117 12.62 -15.91 -0.19
C SER A 117 13.79 -15.10 0.36
N ALA A 118 13.68 -13.77 0.34
CA ALA A 118 14.69 -12.86 0.89
C ALA A 118 14.74 -12.85 2.43
N TYR A 119 13.69 -13.33 3.10
CA TYR A 119 13.64 -13.37 4.55
C TYR A 119 14.37 -14.59 5.13
N THR A 120 15.23 -14.34 6.10
CA THR A 120 15.84 -15.38 6.94
C THR A 120 15.47 -15.08 8.38
N LEU A 121 14.34 -15.59 8.83
CA LEU A 121 13.82 -15.37 10.18
C LEU A 121 14.43 -16.34 11.18
N SER A 122 14.51 -15.93 12.46
CA SER A 122 14.77 -16.83 13.57
C SER A 122 13.58 -17.76 13.80
N GLU A 123 13.80 -18.92 14.38
CA GLU A 123 12.73 -19.89 14.66
C GLU A 123 11.63 -19.31 15.56
N GLU A 124 12.01 -18.40 16.46
CA GLU A 124 11.10 -17.72 17.39
C GLU A 124 10.10 -16.80 16.66
N SER A 125 10.45 -16.32 15.49
CA SER A 125 9.60 -15.41 14.70
C SER A 125 8.54 -16.14 13.86
N GLY A 126 8.52 -17.48 13.88
CA GLY A 126 7.63 -18.27 13.03
C GLY A 126 8.14 -18.40 11.60
N THR A 127 7.25 -18.77 10.68
CA THR A 127 7.60 -18.99 9.27
C THR A 127 6.66 -18.28 8.33
N LEU A 128 7.21 -17.90 7.16
CA LEU A 128 6.50 -17.29 6.05
C LEU A 128 6.61 -18.18 4.83
N THR A 129 5.50 -18.39 4.15
CA THR A 129 5.43 -19.16 2.91
C THR A 129 4.46 -18.50 1.94
N THR A 130 4.51 -18.91 0.68
CA THR A 130 3.46 -18.53 -0.27
C THR A 130 2.17 -19.30 0.02
N TYR A 131 1.04 -18.77 -0.42
CA TYR A 131 -0.25 -19.45 -0.29
C TYR A 131 -0.24 -20.79 -1.04
N GLN A 132 0.34 -20.82 -2.25
CA GLN A 132 0.48 -22.02 -3.06
C GLN A 132 1.26 -23.14 -2.36
N ASP A 133 2.43 -22.78 -1.80
CA ASP A 133 3.29 -23.79 -1.16
C ASP A 133 2.66 -24.33 0.12
N PHE A 134 1.99 -23.49 0.88
CA PHE A 134 1.35 -23.92 2.13
C PHE A 134 0.15 -24.86 1.88
N PHE A 135 -0.77 -24.43 1.01
CA PHE A 135 -2.01 -25.17 0.74
C PHE A 135 -1.90 -26.18 -0.40
N GLN A 136 -0.74 -26.29 -1.05
CA GLN A 136 -0.49 -27.19 -2.18
C GLN A 136 -1.54 -27.01 -3.29
N THR A 137 -1.82 -25.76 -3.63
CA THR A 137 -2.83 -25.37 -4.61
C THR A 137 -2.21 -24.67 -5.81
N ASN A 138 -2.93 -24.63 -6.96
CA ASN A 138 -2.53 -23.81 -8.12
C ASN A 138 -3.04 -22.35 -8.01
N ASP A 139 -3.82 -22.03 -7.00
CA ASP A 139 -4.23 -20.66 -6.74
C ASP A 139 -3.02 -19.87 -6.21
N PRO A 140 -2.57 -18.82 -6.90
CA PRO A 140 -1.40 -18.06 -6.46
C PRO A 140 -1.64 -17.37 -5.12
N GLY A 141 -2.89 -17.21 -4.69
CA GLY A 141 -3.26 -16.42 -3.50
C GLY A 141 -2.42 -15.14 -3.48
N ASN A 142 -2.98 -13.98 -3.60
CA ASN A 142 -2.20 -12.74 -3.71
C ASN A 142 -1.60 -12.29 -2.35
N SER A 143 -1.19 -13.23 -1.51
CA SER A 143 -0.70 -12.95 -0.15
C SER A 143 0.21 -14.07 0.37
N SER A 144 0.83 -13.82 1.52
CA SER A 144 1.63 -14.79 2.27
C SER A 144 0.79 -15.57 3.28
N VAL A 145 1.32 -16.71 3.72
CA VAL A 145 0.86 -17.45 4.89
C VAL A 145 1.93 -17.31 5.99
N TYR A 146 1.51 -16.78 7.12
CA TYR A 146 2.33 -16.76 8.33
C TYR A 146 1.92 -17.91 9.24
N MET A 147 2.88 -18.67 9.75
CA MET A 147 2.69 -19.70 10.76
C MET A 147 3.52 -19.36 11.99
N ASN A 148 2.89 -19.41 13.17
CA ASN A 148 3.56 -19.12 14.43
C ASN A 148 4.65 -20.15 14.75
N GLN A 149 5.55 -19.80 15.69
CA GLN A 149 6.66 -20.65 16.15
C GLN A 149 6.22 -22.06 16.54
N LYS A 150 5.07 -22.20 17.20
CA LYS A 150 4.56 -23.51 17.66
C LYS A 150 4.02 -24.38 16.52
N GLY A 151 3.82 -23.82 15.32
CA GLY A 151 3.24 -24.53 14.20
C GLY A 151 1.78 -24.92 14.37
N ASP A 152 1.06 -24.26 15.29
CA ASP A 152 -0.31 -24.58 15.65
C ASP A 152 -1.34 -23.50 15.26
N LYS A 153 -0.88 -22.37 14.71
CA LYS A 153 -1.73 -21.29 14.25
C LYS A 153 -1.19 -20.63 12.99
N ILE A 154 -2.05 -20.40 12.02
CA ILE A 154 -1.73 -19.68 10.79
C ILE A 154 -2.62 -18.48 10.59
N TYR A 155 -2.08 -17.51 9.85
CA TYR A 155 -2.77 -16.33 9.33
C TYR A 155 -2.45 -16.21 7.85
N TYR A 156 -3.45 -15.91 7.05
CA TYR A 156 -3.31 -15.81 5.59
C TYR A 156 -4.45 -14.95 5.02
N ALA A 157 -4.38 -14.66 3.72
CA ALA A 157 -5.47 -13.98 3.05
C ALA A 157 -5.85 -14.69 1.76
N HIS A 158 -7.14 -14.72 1.48
CA HIS A 158 -7.69 -15.14 0.21
C HIS A 158 -9.05 -14.50 -0.04
N SER A 159 -9.57 -14.64 -1.26
CA SER A 159 -10.91 -14.18 -1.61
C SER A 159 -11.90 -15.34 -1.53
N THR A 160 -13.02 -15.14 -0.82
CA THR A 160 -14.12 -16.14 -0.77
C THR A 160 -15.17 -15.91 -1.84
N ASP A 161 -15.29 -14.69 -2.36
CA ASP A 161 -16.31 -14.27 -3.33
C ASP A 161 -15.74 -13.80 -4.67
N GLY A 162 -14.41 -13.80 -4.79
CA GLY A 162 -13.70 -13.35 -5.98
C GLY A 162 -13.59 -11.83 -6.13
N ASN A 163 -14.06 -11.04 -5.14
CA ASN A 163 -14.02 -9.58 -5.21
C ASN A 163 -12.74 -9.01 -4.60
N HIS A 164 -12.45 -9.33 -3.34
CA HIS A 164 -11.27 -8.85 -2.63
C HIS A 164 -10.77 -9.89 -1.64
N ASN A 165 -9.50 -9.78 -1.26
CA ASN A 165 -8.89 -10.65 -0.28
C ASN A 165 -9.22 -10.19 1.14
N CYS A 166 -9.58 -11.15 1.99
CA CYS A 166 -9.75 -10.94 3.42
C CYS A 166 -8.74 -11.78 4.20
N LEU A 167 -8.42 -11.34 5.41
CA LEU A 167 -7.56 -12.05 6.35
C LEU A 167 -8.34 -13.12 7.11
N PHE A 168 -7.74 -14.30 7.21
CA PHE A 168 -8.25 -15.47 7.92
C PHE A 168 -7.21 -16.03 8.89
N THR A 169 -7.68 -16.85 9.82
CA THR A 169 -6.84 -17.63 10.74
C THR A 169 -7.38 -19.04 10.88
N GLN A 170 -6.47 -20.00 11.06
CA GLN A 170 -6.79 -21.37 11.47
C GLN A 170 -5.90 -21.77 12.63
N SER A 171 -6.43 -22.61 13.50
CA SER A 171 -5.68 -23.24 14.59
C SER A 171 -5.65 -24.75 14.41
N LYS A 172 -4.53 -25.37 14.75
CA LYS A 172 -4.39 -26.81 14.70
C LYS A 172 -5.07 -27.43 15.91
N LEU A 173 -5.90 -28.43 15.64
CA LEU A 173 -6.49 -29.30 16.67
C LEU A 173 -5.85 -30.67 16.50
N MET A 174 -4.99 -31.07 17.45
CA MET A 174 -4.08 -32.22 17.30
C MET A 174 -3.19 -32.03 16.09
N ASP A 175 -3.28 -32.86 15.05
CA ASP A 175 -2.45 -32.79 13.84
C ASP A 175 -3.21 -32.26 12.61
N GLN A 176 -4.42 -31.75 12.78
CA GLN A 176 -5.26 -31.26 11.67
C GLN A 176 -5.60 -29.77 11.86
N TRP A 177 -5.59 -29.02 10.75
CA TRP A 177 -6.08 -27.65 10.72
C TRP A 177 -7.59 -27.66 10.94
N GLY A 178 -8.06 -26.87 11.88
CA GLY A 178 -9.49 -26.65 12.14
C GLY A 178 -10.15 -25.76 11.08
N ASP A 179 -11.41 -25.41 11.32
CA ASP A 179 -12.14 -24.52 10.41
C ASP A 179 -11.48 -23.15 10.33
N GLU A 180 -11.45 -22.59 9.11
CA GLU A 180 -11.00 -21.23 8.91
C GLU A 180 -11.95 -20.22 9.56
N LYS A 181 -11.38 -19.16 10.12
CA LYS A 181 -12.11 -18.05 10.71
C LYS A 181 -11.67 -16.75 10.07
N GLN A 182 -12.60 -16.06 9.45
CA GLN A 182 -12.36 -14.72 8.94
C GLN A 182 -12.10 -13.76 10.11
N LEU A 183 -11.08 -12.91 9.99
CA LEU A 183 -10.86 -11.83 10.93
C LEU A 183 -12.01 -10.80 10.83
N PRO A 184 -12.33 -10.09 11.93
CA PRO A 184 -13.52 -9.24 11.95
C PRO A 184 -13.37 -8.00 11.04
N MET A 185 -14.52 -7.38 10.73
CA MET A 185 -14.64 -6.24 9.82
C MET A 185 -13.89 -4.96 10.25
N ASN A 186 -13.44 -4.87 11.49
CA ASN A 186 -12.57 -3.77 11.89
C ASN A 186 -11.10 -3.97 11.44
N ILE A 187 -10.74 -5.17 11.00
CA ILE A 187 -9.44 -5.50 10.39
C ILE A 187 -9.62 -5.59 8.87
N ASN A 188 -10.51 -6.48 8.43
CA ASN A 188 -10.85 -6.63 7.03
C ASN A 188 -11.61 -5.40 6.53
N SER A 189 -11.14 -4.81 5.46
CA SER A 189 -11.73 -3.66 4.80
C SER A 189 -12.64 -4.08 3.63
N ASP A 190 -13.20 -3.10 2.93
CA ASP A 190 -13.93 -3.31 1.68
C ASP A 190 -13.00 -3.44 0.45
N ALA A 191 -11.69 -3.57 0.68
CA ALA A 191 -10.66 -3.72 -0.33
C ALA A 191 -9.75 -4.91 0.00
N ASP A 192 -8.67 -5.12 -0.77
CA ASP A 192 -7.74 -6.21 -0.48
C ASP A 192 -6.99 -5.99 0.84
N ASP A 193 -7.02 -6.99 1.69
CA ASP A 193 -6.20 -7.11 2.90
C ASP A 193 -5.31 -8.35 2.79
N GLY A 194 -4.06 -8.28 3.29
CA GLY A 194 -3.12 -9.38 3.12
C GLY A 194 -1.82 -9.24 3.89
N TYR A 195 -0.89 -10.13 3.61
CA TYR A 195 0.47 -10.13 4.14
C TYR A 195 0.55 -10.08 5.67
N PRO A 196 -0.17 -10.97 6.39
CA PRO A 196 -0.18 -10.98 7.84
C PRO A 196 1.15 -11.44 8.41
N PHE A 197 1.58 -10.81 9.49
CA PHE A 197 2.69 -11.22 10.33
C PHE A 197 2.33 -10.99 11.80
N VAL A 198 2.63 -11.97 12.66
CA VAL A 198 2.31 -11.88 14.09
C VAL A 198 3.61 -11.92 14.91
N LEU A 199 3.76 -11.01 15.86
CA LEU A 199 4.90 -11.00 16.77
C LEU A 199 4.94 -12.24 17.66
N SER A 200 6.08 -12.47 18.30
CA SER A 200 6.28 -13.58 19.25
C SER A 200 5.32 -13.53 20.46
N ASP A 201 4.74 -12.35 20.76
CA ASP A 201 3.70 -12.19 21.77
C ASP A 201 2.38 -12.91 21.41
N GLY A 202 2.21 -13.31 20.16
CA GLY A 202 1.03 -14.02 19.63
C GLY A 202 -0.23 -13.18 19.53
N VAL A 203 -0.18 -11.89 19.82
CA VAL A 203 -1.34 -10.98 19.85
C VAL A 203 -1.17 -9.73 18.98
N THR A 204 0.04 -9.28 18.71
CA THR A 204 0.31 -8.12 17.86
C THR A 204 0.42 -8.58 16.41
N ILE A 205 -0.44 -8.04 15.54
CA ILE A 205 -0.57 -8.43 14.13
C ILE A 205 -0.25 -7.24 13.26
N TYR A 206 0.71 -7.39 12.37
CA TYR A 206 0.97 -6.50 11.23
C TYR A 206 0.30 -7.09 9.99
N TYR A 207 -0.23 -6.23 9.14
CA TYR A 207 -0.83 -6.64 7.87
C TYR A 207 -0.85 -5.47 6.89
N ALA A 208 -1.11 -5.76 5.63
CA ALA A 208 -1.28 -4.73 4.61
C ALA A 208 -2.74 -4.64 4.18
N SER A 209 -3.20 -3.42 3.89
CA SER A 209 -4.57 -3.15 3.42
C SER A 209 -4.57 -2.10 2.33
N LYS A 210 -5.41 -2.27 1.31
CA LYS A 210 -5.74 -1.23 0.32
C LYS A 210 -6.89 -0.34 0.76
N GLY A 211 -7.59 -0.73 1.81
CA GLY A 211 -8.67 0.03 2.44
C GLY A 211 -8.18 0.89 3.59
N ASN A 212 -9.08 1.21 4.52
CA ASN A 212 -8.78 1.91 5.77
C ASN A 212 -8.06 3.26 5.60
N GLY A 213 -8.22 3.90 4.43
CA GLY A 213 -7.58 5.18 4.11
C GLY A 213 -6.10 5.04 3.78
N SER A 214 -5.71 3.98 3.10
CA SER A 214 -4.37 3.78 2.56
C SER A 214 -3.94 4.94 1.65
N LEU A 215 -2.65 5.28 1.68
CA LEU A 215 -2.08 6.41 0.94
C LEU A 215 -1.89 6.10 -0.55
N GLY A 216 -1.44 4.88 -0.86
CA GLY A 216 -1.06 4.49 -2.22
C GLY A 216 -1.87 3.32 -2.75
N GLY A 217 -1.50 2.15 -2.39
CA GLY A 217 -2.17 0.88 -2.68
C GLY A 217 -2.29 0.12 -1.37
N TYR A 218 -1.48 -0.92 -1.19
CA TYR A 218 -1.31 -1.51 0.12
C TYR A 218 -0.53 -0.58 1.04
N ASP A 219 -1.07 -0.36 2.24
CA ASP A 219 -0.38 0.28 3.36
C ASP A 219 -0.31 -0.68 4.54
N LEU A 220 0.69 -0.50 5.38
CA LEU A 220 0.94 -1.31 6.58
C LEU A 220 0.13 -0.81 7.77
N PHE A 221 -0.52 -1.75 8.43
CA PHE A 221 -1.30 -1.54 9.65
C PHE A 221 -0.83 -2.47 10.76
N VAL A 222 -1.08 -2.07 12.00
CA VAL A 222 -0.87 -2.88 13.20
C VAL A 222 -2.12 -2.90 14.06
N THR A 223 -2.45 -4.07 14.61
CA THR A 223 -3.50 -4.24 15.60
C THR A 223 -3.08 -5.22 16.68
N ARG A 224 -3.84 -5.29 17.76
CA ARG A 224 -3.63 -6.25 18.84
C ARG A 224 -4.91 -6.99 19.17
N TYR A 225 -4.78 -8.30 19.34
CA TYR A 225 -5.84 -9.13 19.85
C TYR A 225 -5.94 -8.99 21.38
N ASN A 226 -7.12 -8.70 21.87
CA ASN A 226 -7.43 -8.63 23.29
C ASN A 226 -8.05 -9.96 23.74
N ILE A 227 -7.27 -10.77 24.44
CA ILE A 227 -7.68 -12.10 24.90
C ILE A 227 -8.88 -12.03 25.85
N ASN A 228 -9.00 -10.95 26.64
CA ASN A 228 -10.07 -10.85 27.65
C ASN A 228 -11.44 -10.59 27.04
N SER A 229 -11.49 -9.86 25.92
CA SER A 229 -12.74 -9.51 25.23
C SER A 229 -12.98 -10.32 23.95
N ASP A 230 -12.02 -11.16 23.55
CA ASP A 230 -12.03 -11.91 22.28
C ASP A 230 -12.26 -10.99 21.06
N THR A 231 -11.57 -9.85 21.07
CA THR A 231 -11.70 -8.82 20.03
C THR A 231 -10.33 -8.30 19.62
N TYR A 232 -10.25 -7.68 18.46
CA TYR A 232 -9.08 -6.92 18.03
C TYR A 232 -9.29 -5.43 18.30
N LEU A 233 -8.23 -4.75 18.69
CA LEU A 233 -8.23 -3.30 18.77
C LEU A 233 -8.40 -2.67 17.38
N THR A 234 -8.84 -1.42 17.33
CA THR A 234 -8.87 -0.66 16.06
C THR A 234 -7.47 -0.61 15.46
N PRO A 235 -7.29 -1.04 14.20
CA PRO A 235 -5.99 -0.99 13.57
C PRO A 235 -5.44 0.43 13.46
N GLU A 236 -4.15 0.55 13.66
CA GLU A 236 -3.40 1.79 13.47
C GLU A 236 -2.55 1.68 12.20
N GLN A 237 -2.67 2.64 11.32
CA GLN A 237 -1.83 2.76 10.14
C GLN A 237 -0.42 3.16 10.56
N LEU A 238 0.60 2.45 10.08
CA LEU A 238 1.98 2.83 10.36
C LEU A 238 2.29 4.19 9.72
N GLY A 239 3.18 4.95 10.37
CA GLY A 239 3.65 6.22 9.86
C GLY A 239 4.62 6.08 8.67
N MET A 240 5.09 7.22 8.17
CA MET A 240 6.25 7.25 7.28
C MET A 240 7.53 7.04 8.10
N PRO A 241 8.51 6.32 7.59
CA PRO A 241 8.70 5.92 6.19
C PRO A 241 8.12 4.54 5.82
N TYR A 242 7.44 3.85 6.72
CA TYR A 242 6.91 2.50 6.45
C TYR A 242 5.86 2.55 5.35
N ASN A 243 4.93 3.48 5.42
CA ASN A 243 3.92 3.72 4.40
C ASN A 243 4.30 4.86 3.46
N SER A 244 3.80 4.81 2.23
CA SER A 244 4.14 5.71 1.14
C SER A 244 2.98 5.89 0.15
N PRO A 245 3.10 6.79 -0.84
CA PRO A 245 2.16 6.86 -1.97
C PRO A 245 2.13 5.65 -2.90
N PHE A 246 2.92 4.62 -2.62
CA PHE A 246 3.07 3.38 -3.39
C PHE A 246 2.49 2.20 -2.62
N ASN A 247 2.74 0.96 -3.07
CA ASN A 247 2.37 -0.20 -2.27
C ASN A 247 3.46 -0.52 -1.26
N ASP A 248 3.04 -0.73 -0.03
CA ASP A 248 3.86 -1.19 1.09
C ASP A 248 3.24 -2.49 1.61
N TYR A 249 3.90 -3.63 1.32
CA TYR A 249 3.23 -4.93 1.35
C TYR A 249 3.34 -5.67 2.68
N MET A 250 4.48 -5.65 3.31
CA MET A 250 4.72 -6.55 4.43
C MET A 250 5.69 -5.96 5.44
N MET A 251 5.31 -6.04 6.71
CA MET A 251 6.18 -5.74 7.85
C MET A 251 6.49 -7.06 8.56
N VAL A 252 7.78 -7.33 8.75
CA VAL A 252 8.27 -8.50 9.48
C VAL A 252 9.26 -8.03 10.52
N ILE A 253 9.13 -8.54 11.75
CA ILE A 253 10.00 -8.17 12.86
C ILE A 253 10.57 -9.43 13.49
N ASP A 254 11.86 -9.60 13.38
CA ASP A 254 12.61 -10.63 14.09
C ASP A 254 13.15 -10.06 15.41
N GLU A 255 12.40 -10.28 16.48
CA GLU A 255 12.72 -9.74 17.80
C GLU A 255 14.03 -10.31 18.35
N ALA A 256 14.36 -11.56 18.02
CA ALA A 256 15.60 -12.19 18.46
C ALA A 256 16.83 -11.54 17.80
N LYS A 257 16.71 -11.14 16.53
CA LYS A 257 17.77 -10.43 15.81
C LYS A 257 17.72 -8.92 15.98
N GLN A 258 16.65 -8.38 16.57
CA GLN A 258 16.37 -6.94 16.67
C GLN A 258 16.37 -6.25 15.29
N LEU A 259 15.83 -6.91 14.30
CA LEU A 259 15.74 -6.46 12.92
C LEU A 259 14.27 -6.44 12.45
N GLY A 260 13.95 -5.46 11.64
CA GLY A 260 12.68 -5.40 10.94
C GLY A 260 12.90 -5.25 9.44
N TRP A 261 11.99 -5.81 8.66
CA TRP A 261 11.93 -5.66 7.21
C TRP A 261 10.56 -5.16 6.82
N PHE A 262 10.51 -4.27 5.87
CA PHE A 262 9.28 -3.94 5.17
C PHE A 262 9.53 -3.93 3.66
N VAL A 263 8.50 -4.24 2.90
CA VAL A 263 8.56 -4.38 1.44
C VAL A 263 7.77 -3.24 0.81
N SER A 264 8.35 -2.62 -0.20
CA SER A 264 7.71 -1.52 -0.92
C SER A 264 8.09 -1.56 -2.40
N ASP A 265 7.15 -1.21 -3.29
CA ASP A 265 7.44 -1.02 -4.71
C ASP A 265 7.79 0.44 -5.08
N ARG A 266 7.98 1.31 -4.06
CA ARG A 266 8.33 2.71 -4.28
C ARG A 266 9.59 2.86 -5.12
N TYR A 267 9.48 3.63 -6.20
CA TYR A 267 10.57 3.90 -7.14
C TYR A 267 11.14 2.66 -7.85
N GLN A 268 10.44 1.52 -7.79
CA GLN A 268 10.88 0.30 -8.47
C GLN A 268 10.20 0.16 -9.84
N PRO A 269 10.84 -0.50 -10.81
CA PRO A 269 10.17 -0.92 -12.03
C PRO A 269 9.01 -1.89 -11.73
N GLU A 270 8.04 -1.95 -12.64
CA GLU A 270 6.94 -2.92 -12.54
C GLU A 270 7.47 -4.36 -12.31
N GLY A 271 6.87 -5.06 -11.37
CA GLY A 271 7.26 -6.42 -10.99
C GLY A 271 8.46 -6.51 -10.02
N LYS A 272 8.97 -5.38 -9.53
CA LYS A 272 10.02 -5.33 -8.50
C LYS A 272 9.53 -4.67 -7.22
N VAL A 273 10.14 -5.08 -6.12
CA VAL A 273 9.92 -4.50 -4.79
C VAL A 273 11.25 -4.33 -4.06
#